data_3d91492485151e611135d0c434c66a6b
#
_entry.id   3d91492485151e611135d0c434c66a6b
#
_cell.length_a   1.000
_cell.length_b   1.000
_cell.length_c   1.000
_cell.angle_alpha   90.00
_cell.angle_beta   90.00
_cell.angle_gamma   90.00
#
_symmetry.space_group_name_H-M   'P 1'
#
loop_
_entity.id
_entity.type
_entity.pdbx_description
1 polymer ?
#
loop_
_entity_poly.entity_id
_entity_poly.type
_entity_poly.pdbx_seq_one_letter_code
_entity_poly.pdbx_strand_id
1 'polypeptide(L)'
;MTEDMRKTVESLVLALDGAAADVSCVINNSKVTDHHAILPTMQGAKCNKAKLSETKQKILSLIIWKLVQAVQPPFIYEDVLVTVCCQGQNFTAKYKEILQPGYTAKPVPFVEPEKDKEVPIPKKMEQGMVIPVVRAEKKQGFTSPPKVYTEDTLLSAMETAGNKEFEKDTEKKGLGTPATRAAILEKLVSSGYVQRKGKQMIPTEDGVAAIRNIPDYLKSASMTAEWENDLLRMERGEIKPHDFMQGIHGLLDKMLADLRQIPTVAAAPHHNKVSVGSCPVCGNPVHESKLSFCCADRSCKFALWKESRYLANMRKTLDKKMAVDLLKKGRTHVKDFYSVKKDKTFAADLVMRVEEGRAQYSLEFPKTTMKTKT
;
A
#
# COMPACT_ATOMS: atom_id res chain seq x y z
N MET A 1 26.01 -13.72 9.04
CA MET A 1 26.04 -14.26 7.66
C MET A 1 27.19 -15.22 7.59
N THR A 2 26.96 -16.44 7.13
CA THR A 2 28.01 -17.46 7.05
C THR A 2 29.02 -17.11 5.98
N GLU A 3 30.25 -17.65 6.04
CA GLU A 3 31.28 -17.51 5.03
C GLU A 3 30.76 -17.89 3.63
N ASP A 4 29.87 -18.87 3.56
CA ASP A 4 29.20 -19.31 2.32
C ASP A 4 28.35 -18.20 1.68
N MET A 5 27.68 -17.36 2.48
CA MET A 5 26.88 -16.25 1.94
C MET A 5 27.79 -15.17 1.36
N ARG A 6 28.92 -14.89 1.99
CA ARG A 6 29.93 -13.96 1.46
C ARG A 6 30.42 -14.39 0.09
N LYS A 7 30.85 -15.65 -0.03
CA LYS A 7 31.30 -16.24 -1.31
C LYS A 7 30.17 -16.21 -2.36
N THR A 8 28.92 -16.43 -1.93
CA THR A 8 27.78 -16.35 -2.83
C THR A 8 27.61 -14.93 -3.39
N VAL A 9 27.67 -13.89 -2.53
CA VAL A 9 27.54 -12.49 -2.97
C VAL A 9 28.70 -12.09 -3.87
N GLU A 10 29.95 -12.46 -3.53
CA GLU A 10 31.13 -12.23 -4.37
C GLU A 10 30.96 -12.84 -5.76
N SER A 11 30.52 -14.10 -5.80
CA SER A 11 30.27 -14.82 -7.06
C SER A 11 29.16 -14.18 -7.89
N LEU A 12 28.11 -13.68 -7.24
CA LEU A 12 27.01 -12.98 -7.91
C LEU A 12 27.48 -11.66 -8.51
N VAL A 13 28.23 -10.86 -7.75
CA VAL A 13 28.74 -9.56 -8.22
C VAL A 13 29.69 -9.77 -9.40
N LEU A 14 30.60 -10.72 -9.29
CA LEU A 14 31.51 -11.07 -10.39
C LEU A 14 30.76 -11.50 -11.67
N ALA A 15 29.69 -12.31 -11.51
CA ALA A 15 28.89 -12.76 -12.64
C ALA A 15 28.04 -11.64 -13.30
N LEU A 16 27.72 -10.59 -12.55
CA LEU A 16 26.82 -9.49 -12.99
C LEU A 16 27.59 -8.27 -13.50
N ASP A 17 28.70 -7.92 -12.87
CA ASP A 17 29.50 -6.72 -13.19
C ASP A 17 30.80 -7.03 -13.90
N GLY A 18 31.19 -8.30 -13.95
CA GLY A 18 32.43 -8.75 -14.64
C GLY A 18 33.72 -8.40 -13.91
N ALA A 19 33.66 -7.79 -12.73
CA ALA A 19 34.78 -7.42 -11.90
C ALA A 19 34.61 -7.93 -10.46
N ALA A 20 35.72 -8.30 -9.84
CA ALA A 20 35.73 -8.59 -8.41
C ALA A 20 35.50 -7.29 -7.63
N ALA A 21 34.58 -7.31 -6.70
CA ALA A 21 34.28 -6.15 -5.83
C ALA A 21 34.48 -6.55 -4.37
N ASP A 22 34.85 -5.56 -3.54
CA ASP A 22 34.84 -5.75 -2.10
C ASP A 22 33.41 -5.72 -1.60
N VAL A 23 32.91 -6.88 -1.17
CA VAL A 23 31.56 -7.03 -0.64
C VAL A 23 31.47 -6.79 0.89
N SER A 24 32.57 -6.47 1.55
CA SER A 24 32.62 -6.23 3.01
C SER A 24 31.66 -5.12 3.44
N CYS A 25 31.48 -4.10 2.59
CA CYS A 25 30.59 -2.96 2.83
C CYS A 25 29.09 -3.36 2.90
N VAL A 26 28.69 -4.49 2.30
CA VAL A 26 27.29 -4.98 2.30
C VAL A 26 27.04 -6.12 3.28
N ILE A 27 28.06 -6.54 4.01
CA ILE A 27 27.97 -7.64 4.99
C ILE A 27 27.97 -7.06 6.40
N ASN A 28 26.81 -7.11 7.05
CA ASN A 28 26.69 -6.70 8.43
C ASN A 28 25.69 -7.59 9.19
N ASN A 29 26.22 -8.54 9.96
CA ASN A 29 25.40 -9.51 10.71
C ASN A 29 24.56 -8.86 11.80
N SER A 30 25.02 -7.77 12.42
CA SER A 30 24.27 -7.08 13.47
C SER A 30 23.03 -6.35 12.96
N LYS A 31 22.94 -6.09 11.65
CA LYS A 31 21.79 -5.47 11.01
C LYS A 31 20.80 -6.45 10.39
N VAL A 32 21.10 -7.76 10.45
CA VAL A 32 20.18 -8.81 9.96
C VAL A 32 19.40 -9.33 11.14
N THR A 33 18.11 -9.00 11.20
CA THR A 33 17.19 -9.49 12.24
C THR A 33 16.49 -10.76 11.77
N ASP A 34 15.59 -10.64 10.79
CA ASP A 34 14.76 -11.76 10.34
C ASP A 34 15.23 -12.32 9.00
N HIS A 35 15.58 -11.45 8.06
CA HIS A 35 15.93 -11.82 6.68
C HIS A 35 17.11 -10.99 6.17
N HIS A 36 17.94 -11.60 5.31
CA HIS A 36 18.93 -10.88 4.54
C HIS A 36 18.25 -10.08 3.41
N ALA A 37 18.98 -9.17 2.77
CA ALA A 37 18.52 -8.43 1.60
C ALA A 37 18.07 -9.36 0.45
N ILE A 38 17.19 -8.86 -0.43
CA ILE A 38 16.78 -9.58 -1.63
C ILE A 38 17.99 -9.66 -2.57
N LEU A 39 18.39 -10.88 -2.90
CA LEU A 39 19.47 -11.17 -3.82
C LEU A 39 18.95 -11.95 -5.03
N PRO A 40 19.50 -11.76 -6.24
CA PRO A 40 19.22 -12.66 -7.34
C PRO A 40 19.83 -14.03 -7.05
N THR A 41 19.20 -15.11 -7.48
CA THR A 41 19.86 -16.42 -7.48
C THR A 41 20.90 -16.49 -8.59
N MET A 42 21.88 -17.39 -8.49
CA MET A 42 22.86 -17.62 -9.58
C MET A 42 22.18 -17.98 -10.91
N GLN A 43 21.08 -18.73 -10.84
CA GLN A 43 20.27 -19.04 -12.02
C GLN A 43 19.59 -17.78 -12.57
N GLY A 44 19.03 -16.92 -11.70
CA GLY A 44 18.44 -15.63 -12.09
C GLY A 44 19.47 -14.66 -12.68
N ALA A 45 20.69 -14.62 -12.13
CA ALA A 45 21.76 -13.78 -12.65
C ALA A 45 22.19 -14.18 -14.07
N LYS A 46 22.22 -15.48 -14.36
CA LYS A 46 22.60 -16.04 -15.67
C LYS A 46 21.44 -16.27 -16.64
N CYS A 47 20.18 -15.97 -16.24
CA CYS A 47 19.03 -16.27 -17.07
C CYS A 47 18.99 -15.40 -18.33
N ASN A 48 18.44 -15.97 -19.41
CA ASN A 48 18.12 -15.18 -20.61
C ASN A 48 16.88 -14.32 -20.32
N LYS A 49 17.13 -13.03 -20.05
CA LYS A 49 16.07 -12.06 -19.70
C LYS A 49 14.98 -11.97 -20.79
N ALA A 50 15.31 -12.18 -22.06
CA ALA A 50 14.34 -12.14 -23.16
C ALA A 50 13.22 -13.19 -23.07
N LYS A 51 13.42 -14.26 -22.30
CA LYS A 51 12.39 -15.29 -22.04
C LYS A 51 11.43 -14.94 -20.91
N LEU A 52 11.66 -13.84 -20.18
CA LEU A 52 10.82 -13.39 -19.08
C LEU A 52 9.78 -12.39 -19.59
N SER A 53 8.63 -12.32 -18.92
CA SER A 53 7.67 -11.21 -19.16
C SER A 53 8.31 -9.86 -18.81
N GLU A 54 7.88 -8.79 -19.47
CA GLU A 54 8.41 -7.43 -19.28
C GLU A 54 8.50 -7.01 -17.81
N THR A 55 7.46 -7.27 -17.04
CA THR A 55 7.43 -6.96 -15.59
C THR A 55 8.51 -7.72 -14.82
N LYS A 56 8.69 -9.03 -15.12
CA LYS A 56 9.73 -9.85 -14.48
C LYS A 56 11.12 -9.36 -14.85
N GLN A 57 11.35 -8.95 -16.11
CA GLN A 57 12.61 -8.37 -16.57
C GLN A 57 12.95 -7.09 -15.80
N LYS A 58 11.98 -6.18 -15.65
CA LYS A 58 12.17 -4.92 -14.91
C LYS A 58 12.50 -5.18 -13.44
N ILE A 59 11.76 -6.05 -12.77
CA ILE A 59 12.02 -6.39 -11.35
C ILE A 59 13.40 -7.01 -11.18
N LEU A 60 13.73 -8.01 -11.97
CA LEU A 60 15.04 -8.67 -11.88
C LEU A 60 16.18 -7.69 -12.17
N SER A 61 16.03 -6.82 -13.17
CA SER A 61 17.04 -5.82 -13.50
C SER A 61 17.24 -4.79 -12.38
N LEU A 62 16.16 -4.39 -11.68
CA LEU A 62 16.27 -3.51 -10.51
C LEU A 62 16.98 -4.19 -9.33
N ILE A 63 16.69 -5.46 -9.06
CA ILE A 63 17.38 -6.24 -8.00
C ILE A 63 18.87 -6.35 -8.32
N ILE A 64 19.22 -6.71 -9.54
CA ILE A 64 20.61 -6.81 -10.01
C ILE A 64 21.32 -5.46 -9.91
N TRP A 65 20.69 -4.41 -10.43
CA TRP A 65 21.22 -3.06 -10.37
C TRP A 65 21.48 -2.62 -8.93
N LYS A 66 20.56 -2.89 -8.01
CA LYS A 66 20.69 -2.53 -6.61
C LYS A 66 21.85 -3.25 -5.92
N LEU A 67 22.06 -4.54 -6.22
CA LEU A 67 23.18 -5.30 -5.71
C LEU A 67 24.52 -4.74 -6.23
N VAL A 68 24.63 -4.53 -7.55
CA VAL A 68 25.84 -3.98 -8.16
C VAL A 68 26.12 -2.56 -7.64
N GLN A 69 25.10 -1.73 -7.50
CA GLN A 69 25.21 -0.39 -6.92
C GLN A 69 25.76 -0.42 -5.49
N ALA A 70 25.28 -1.36 -4.67
CA ALA A 70 25.65 -1.43 -3.27
C ALA A 70 27.14 -1.71 -3.01
N VAL A 71 27.83 -2.34 -3.97
CA VAL A 71 29.27 -2.63 -3.89
C VAL A 71 30.15 -1.64 -4.66
N GLN A 72 29.54 -0.61 -5.28
CA GLN A 72 30.30 0.45 -5.93
C GLN A 72 30.90 1.43 -4.90
N PRO A 73 31.92 2.21 -5.28
CA PRO A 73 32.45 3.27 -4.45
C PRO A 73 31.37 4.26 -4.00
N PRO A 74 31.53 4.93 -2.86
CA PRO A 74 30.56 5.90 -2.36
C PRO A 74 30.44 7.10 -3.30
N PHE A 75 29.23 7.69 -3.33
CA PHE A 75 29.00 9.00 -3.95
C PHE A 75 29.52 10.08 -3.00
N ILE A 76 30.52 10.84 -3.44
CA ILE A 76 31.13 11.91 -2.64
C ILE A 76 30.86 13.24 -3.31
N TYR A 77 30.31 14.16 -2.55
CA TYR A 77 29.98 15.51 -3.01
C TYR A 77 30.17 16.54 -1.90
N GLU A 78 30.32 17.78 -2.28
CA GLU A 78 30.29 18.94 -1.40
C GLU A 78 28.97 19.68 -1.56
N ASP A 79 28.26 19.93 -0.46
CA ASP A 79 27.12 20.85 -0.42
C ASP A 79 27.64 22.27 -0.23
N VAL A 80 27.60 23.07 -1.28
CA VAL A 80 28.07 24.45 -1.25
C VAL A 80 26.89 25.42 -1.04
N LEU A 81 26.95 26.19 0.02
CA LEU A 81 26.03 27.30 0.30
C LEU A 81 26.72 28.62 0.06
N VAL A 82 26.27 29.32 -0.96
CA VAL A 82 26.72 30.69 -1.23
C VAL A 82 25.74 31.70 -0.63
N THR A 83 26.23 32.62 0.19
CA THR A 83 25.42 33.71 0.75
C THR A 83 26.00 35.03 0.28
N VAL A 84 25.20 35.80 -0.45
CA VAL A 84 25.56 37.12 -0.94
C VAL A 84 24.75 38.15 -0.18
N CYS A 85 25.44 39.13 0.43
CA CYS A 85 24.80 40.28 1.08
C CYS A 85 24.67 41.44 0.11
N CYS A 86 23.46 41.95 -0.09
CA CYS A 86 23.22 43.16 -0.87
C CYS A 86 22.31 44.10 -0.08
N GLN A 87 22.79 45.28 0.25
CA GLN A 87 22.06 46.29 1.06
C GLN A 87 21.43 45.71 2.35
N GLY A 88 22.18 44.91 3.06
CA GLY A 88 21.72 44.25 4.32
C GLY A 88 20.74 43.06 4.15
N GLN A 89 20.44 42.69 2.91
CA GLN A 89 19.62 41.49 2.62
C GLN A 89 20.51 40.34 2.14
N ASN A 90 20.25 39.15 2.66
CA ASN A 90 21.00 37.95 2.31
C ASN A 90 20.28 37.16 1.22
N PHE A 91 20.97 36.90 0.13
CA PHE A 91 20.55 36.05 -0.97
C PHE A 91 21.37 34.77 -0.92
N THR A 92 20.69 33.61 -0.90
CA THR A 92 21.36 32.30 -0.79
C THR A 92 21.17 31.47 -2.04
N ALA A 93 22.21 30.79 -2.45
CA ALA A 93 22.17 29.74 -3.48
C ALA A 93 22.84 28.48 -2.96
N LYS A 94 22.27 27.30 -3.29
CA LYS A 94 22.82 25.99 -2.93
C LYS A 94 23.10 25.21 -4.19
N TYR A 95 24.25 24.56 -4.24
CA TYR A 95 24.55 23.58 -5.28
C TYR A 95 25.39 22.44 -4.72
N LYS A 96 25.44 21.32 -5.46
CA LYS A 96 26.29 20.19 -5.14
C LYS A 96 27.45 20.11 -6.12
N GLU A 97 28.67 20.08 -5.60
CA GLU A 97 29.86 19.78 -6.37
C GLU A 97 30.19 18.30 -6.23
N ILE A 98 30.08 17.55 -7.34
CA ILE A 98 30.34 16.11 -7.33
C ILE A 98 31.84 15.88 -7.42
N LEU A 99 32.43 15.36 -6.33
CA LEU A 99 33.83 14.99 -6.27
C LEU A 99 34.06 13.57 -6.83
N GLN A 100 33.16 12.65 -6.49
CA GLN A 100 33.20 11.27 -6.98
C GLN A 100 31.79 10.79 -7.27
N PRO A 101 31.46 10.43 -8.51
CA PRO A 101 30.10 9.96 -8.85
C PRO A 101 29.75 8.59 -8.23
N GLY A 102 30.73 7.77 -7.89
CA GLY A 102 30.55 6.50 -7.19
C GLY A 102 29.41 5.66 -7.75
N TYR A 103 28.53 5.18 -6.87
CA TYR A 103 27.41 4.33 -7.25
C TYR A 103 26.37 5.03 -8.15
N THR A 104 26.37 6.36 -8.24
CA THR A 104 25.45 7.10 -9.10
C THR A 104 25.88 7.17 -10.57
N ALA A 105 27.12 6.73 -10.88
CA ALA A 105 27.64 6.66 -12.24
C ALA A 105 26.83 5.72 -13.15
N LYS A 106 26.15 4.71 -12.57
CA LYS A 106 25.29 3.79 -13.31
C LYS A 106 23.82 4.23 -13.15
N PRO A 107 23.13 4.62 -14.24
CA PRO A 107 21.76 5.07 -14.16
C PRO A 107 20.82 3.96 -13.69
N VAL A 108 19.74 4.36 -13.03
CA VAL A 108 18.67 3.43 -12.62
C VAL A 108 18.00 2.85 -13.87
N PRO A 109 17.90 1.52 -14.02
CA PRO A 109 17.22 0.93 -15.17
C PRO A 109 15.77 1.42 -15.26
N PHE A 110 15.34 1.74 -16.48
CA PHE A 110 13.93 2.15 -16.79
C PHE A 110 13.48 3.48 -16.16
N VAL A 111 14.39 4.26 -15.60
CA VAL A 111 14.11 5.61 -15.08
C VAL A 111 14.88 6.60 -15.94
N GLU A 112 14.17 7.55 -16.52
CA GLU A 112 14.84 8.67 -17.19
C GLU A 112 15.51 9.53 -16.12
N PRO A 113 16.78 9.90 -16.30
CA PRO A 113 17.43 10.80 -15.36
C PRO A 113 16.69 12.14 -15.34
N GLU A 114 16.32 12.60 -14.14
CA GLU A 114 15.84 13.98 -14.01
C GLU A 114 16.91 14.90 -14.55
N LYS A 115 16.52 15.78 -15.47
CA LYS A 115 17.40 16.86 -15.94
C LYS A 115 17.51 17.84 -14.79
N ASP A 116 18.54 17.68 -13.99
CA ASP A 116 18.91 18.70 -13.01
C ASP A 116 19.03 20.03 -13.75
N LYS A 117 18.25 21.01 -13.33
CA LYS A 117 18.45 22.39 -13.78
C LYS A 117 19.75 22.84 -13.16
N GLU A 118 20.84 22.63 -13.88
CA GLU A 118 22.13 23.18 -13.49
C GLU A 118 21.95 24.67 -13.30
N VAL A 119 22.05 25.12 -12.07
CA VAL A 119 22.21 26.55 -11.79
C VAL A 119 23.66 26.86 -12.08
N PRO A 120 23.97 27.67 -13.12
CA PRO A 120 25.35 28.00 -13.43
C PRO A 120 25.90 28.89 -12.33
N ILE A 121 26.54 28.31 -11.36
CA ILE A 121 27.26 29.03 -10.31
C ILE A 121 28.73 29.07 -10.72
N PRO A 122 29.40 30.25 -10.67
CA PRO A 122 30.81 30.37 -11.01
C PRO A 122 31.65 29.42 -10.14
N LYS A 123 32.49 28.61 -10.77
CA LYS A 123 33.33 27.58 -10.10
C LYS A 123 34.40 28.10 -9.14
N LYS A 124 34.57 29.42 -9.03
CA LYS A 124 35.53 30.05 -8.11
C LYS A 124 34.87 31.24 -7.44
N MET A 125 34.28 31.00 -6.28
CA MET A 125 33.82 32.05 -5.38
C MET A 125 34.65 32.01 -4.10
N GLU A 126 35.18 33.15 -3.71
CA GLU A 126 35.95 33.33 -2.48
C GLU A 126 35.18 34.24 -1.51
N GLN A 127 35.39 34.01 -0.22
CA GLN A 127 34.80 34.87 0.80
C GLN A 127 35.28 36.29 0.67
N GLY A 128 34.36 37.26 0.69
CA GLY A 128 34.69 38.69 0.51
C GLY A 128 34.73 39.17 -0.94
N MET A 129 34.47 38.29 -1.91
CA MET A 129 34.38 38.66 -3.33
C MET A 129 33.20 39.61 -3.56
N VAL A 130 33.42 40.70 -4.28
CA VAL A 130 32.36 41.63 -4.69
C VAL A 130 31.80 41.21 -6.03
N ILE A 131 30.50 40.94 -6.08
CA ILE A 131 29.80 40.49 -7.29
C ILE A 131 28.91 41.65 -7.78
N PRO A 132 29.05 42.08 -9.04
CA PRO A 132 28.19 43.11 -9.58
C PRO A 132 26.78 42.61 -9.79
N VAL A 133 25.77 43.38 -9.36
CA VAL A 133 24.36 43.07 -9.64
C VAL A 133 24.07 43.48 -11.08
N VAL A 134 23.90 42.47 -11.95
CA VAL A 134 23.59 42.72 -13.37
C VAL A 134 22.10 42.98 -13.58
N ARG A 135 21.25 42.23 -12.83
CA ARG A 135 19.80 42.36 -12.94
C ARG A 135 19.13 41.89 -11.64
N ALA A 136 18.12 42.63 -11.23
CA ALA A 136 17.24 42.24 -10.12
C ALA A 136 15.80 42.08 -10.62
N GLU A 137 15.19 40.91 -10.33
CA GLU A 137 13.80 40.65 -10.67
C GLU A 137 13.01 40.26 -9.42
N LYS A 138 11.86 40.88 -9.21
CA LYS A 138 10.89 40.47 -8.20
C LYS A 138 9.93 39.48 -8.81
N LYS A 139 9.94 38.23 -8.32
CA LYS A 139 8.96 37.21 -8.71
C LYS A 139 8.00 36.94 -7.56
N GLN A 140 6.71 37.02 -7.86
CA GLN A 140 5.70 36.59 -6.92
C GLN A 140 5.51 35.07 -7.06
N GLY A 141 5.61 34.36 -5.96
CA GLY A 141 5.34 32.90 -5.89
C GLY A 141 4.26 32.62 -4.86
N PHE A 142 3.68 31.45 -4.97
CA PHE A 142 2.74 30.93 -3.99
C PHE A 142 3.34 29.66 -3.37
N THR A 143 3.12 29.49 -2.08
CA THR A 143 3.43 28.22 -1.42
C THR A 143 2.44 27.17 -1.90
N SER A 144 2.93 25.96 -2.15
CA SER A 144 2.08 24.81 -2.46
C SER A 144 1.86 23.98 -1.20
N PRO A 145 0.68 23.34 -1.06
CA PRO A 145 0.46 22.40 0.03
C PRO A 145 1.45 21.22 -0.05
N PRO A 146 1.70 20.51 1.06
CA PRO A 146 2.52 19.31 1.05
C PRO A 146 2.02 18.32 -0.02
N LYS A 147 2.96 17.64 -0.69
CA LYS A 147 2.61 16.63 -1.69
C LYS A 147 1.88 15.47 -1.02
N VAL A 148 0.83 14.97 -1.67
CA VAL A 148 0.13 13.76 -1.24
C VAL A 148 1.09 12.58 -1.34
N TYR A 149 1.02 11.67 -0.38
CA TYR A 149 1.86 10.48 -0.38
C TYR A 149 1.61 9.61 -1.60
N THR A 150 2.70 9.09 -2.16
CA THR A 150 2.69 7.90 -3.03
C THR A 150 2.97 6.66 -2.19
N GLU A 151 2.83 5.46 -2.74
CA GLU A 151 3.21 4.23 -2.01
C GLU A 151 4.68 4.28 -1.55
N ASP A 152 5.58 4.70 -2.41
CA ASP A 152 7.01 4.83 -2.12
C ASP A 152 7.28 5.81 -0.98
N THR A 153 6.73 7.03 -1.07
CA THR A 153 6.94 8.05 -0.04
C THR A 153 6.24 7.70 1.28
N LEU A 154 5.12 6.96 1.23
CA LEU A 154 4.45 6.47 2.43
C LEU A 154 5.24 5.35 3.12
N LEU A 155 5.79 4.40 2.35
CA LEU A 155 6.68 3.36 2.87
C LEU A 155 7.92 3.97 3.53
N SER A 156 8.53 4.97 2.90
CA SER A 156 9.67 5.71 3.46
C SER A 156 9.29 6.47 4.74
N ALA A 157 8.09 7.07 4.78
CA ALA A 157 7.59 7.72 5.99
C ALA A 157 7.33 6.73 7.12
N MET A 158 6.80 5.53 6.82
CA MET A 158 6.63 4.46 7.80
C MET A 158 7.98 3.97 8.36
N GLU A 159 9.01 3.90 7.52
CA GLU A 159 10.35 3.50 7.92
C GLU A 159 10.99 4.48 8.91
N THR A 160 10.74 5.76 8.72
CA THR A 160 11.32 6.83 9.54
C THR A 160 10.38 7.33 10.63
N ALA A 161 9.17 6.78 10.74
CA ALA A 161 8.20 7.17 11.75
C ALA A 161 8.76 6.95 13.16
N GLY A 162 8.56 7.92 14.04
CA GLY A 162 9.07 7.87 15.42
C GLY A 162 10.55 8.25 15.57
N ASN A 163 11.32 8.43 14.50
CA ASN A 163 12.75 8.73 14.59
C ASN A 163 13.09 10.02 15.36
N LYS A 164 12.18 10.96 15.47
CA LYS A 164 12.35 12.23 16.21
C LYS A 164 12.01 12.11 17.68
N GLU A 165 11.31 11.04 18.06
CA GLU A 165 10.74 10.83 19.40
C GLU A 165 11.60 9.89 20.26
N PHE A 166 12.66 9.30 19.67
CA PHE A 166 13.53 8.34 20.34
C PHE A 166 14.89 8.91 20.70
N GLU A 167 15.46 8.40 21.80
CA GLU A 167 16.84 8.65 22.16
C GLU A 167 17.81 8.12 21.09
N LYS A 168 18.99 8.74 20.99
CA LYS A 168 19.94 8.48 19.89
C LYS A 168 20.42 7.04 19.76
N ASP A 169 20.35 6.26 20.84
CA ASP A 169 20.89 4.88 20.90
C ASP A 169 19.83 3.79 20.69
N THR A 170 18.57 4.17 20.47
CA THR A 170 17.49 3.21 20.26
C THR A 170 17.49 2.74 18.82
N GLU A 171 17.44 1.44 18.59
CA GLU A 171 17.31 0.84 17.26
C GLU A 171 15.94 1.24 16.66
N LYS A 172 15.97 2.22 15.77
CA LYS A 172 14.75 2.84 15.22
C LYS A 172 14.16 1.94 14.14
N LYS A 173 13.07 1.26 14.45
CA LYS A 173 12.41 0.31 13.52
C LYS A 173 11.29 0.94 12.68
N GLY A 174 10.81 2.12 13.02
CA GLY A 174 9.66 2.74 12.33
C GLY A 174 8.35 1.98 12.56
N LEU A 175 7.37 2.17 11.70
CA LEU A 175 6.09 1.45 11.72
C LEU A 175 6.15 0.21 10.84
N GLY A 176 6.02 -0.96 11.45
CA GLY A 176 6.11 -2.25 10.78
C GLY A 176 7.51 -2.59 10.26
N THR A 177 7.71 -3.84 9.89
CA THR A 177 8.96 -4.32 9.27
C THR A 177 8.93 -4.11 7.75
N PRO A 178 10.06 -4.13 7.04
CA PRO A 178 10.09 -4.09 5.58
C PRO A 178 9.17 -5.13 4.92
N ALA A 179 9.05 -6.32 5.52
CA ALA A 179 8.20 -7.41 5.01
C ALA A 179 6.69 -7.13 5.21
N THR A 180 6.30 -6.38 6.22
CA THR A 180 4.88 -6.18 6.60
C THR A 180 4.30 -4.87 6.08
N ARG A 181 5.10 -3.83 5.83
CA ARG A 181 4.62 -2.49 5.43
C ARG A 181 3.74 -2.53 4.19
N ALA A 182 4.15 -3.26 3.14
CA ALA A 182 3.35 -3.38 1.93
C ALA A 182 1.98 -4.04 2.20
N ALA A 183 1.93 -5.08 3.03
CA ALA A 183 0.69 -5.74 3.41
C ALA A 183 -0.23 -4.83 4.23
N ILE A 184 0.32 -3.93 5.07
CA ILE A 184 -0.45 -2.92 5.81
C ILE A 184 -1.14 -1.96 4.83
N LEU A 185 -0.42 -1.45 3.81
CA LEU A 185 -0.99 -0.57 2.79
C LEU A 185 -2.11 -1.27 2.01
N GLU A 186 -1.89 -2.52 1.58
CA GLU A 186 -2.93 -3.31 0.91
C GLU A 186 -4.17 -3.51 1.79
N LYS A 187 -3.97 -3.75 3.09
CA LYS A 187 -5.08 -3.88 4.04
C LYS A 187 -5.88 -2.59 4.17
N LEU A 188 -5.22 -1.43 4.23
CA LEU A 188 -5.90 -0.13 4.28
C LEU A 188 -6.72 0.13 3.02
N VAL A 189 -6.18 -0.21 1.83
CA VAL A 189 -6.91 -0.07 0.56
C VAL A 189 -8.07 -1.06 0.48
N SER A 190 -7.85 -2.34 0.79
CA SER A 190 -8.91 -3.36 0.74
C SER A 190 -10.03 -3.12 1.76
N SER A 191 -9.71 -2.49 2.90
CA SER A 191 -10.69 -2.08 3.91
C SER A 191 -11.43 -0.78 3.55
N GLY A 192 -11.05 -0.10 2.46
CA GLY A 192 -11.70 1.13 2.00
C GLY A 192 -11.32 2.40 2.76
N TYR A 193 -10.31 2.36 3.64
CA TYR A 193 -9.84 3.55 4.36
C TYR A 193 -8.92 4.45 3.54
N VAL A 194 -8.24 3.87 2.54
CA VAL A 194 -7.38 4.57 1.60
C VAL A 194 -7.72 4.11 0.19
N GLN A 195 -7.66 5.02 -0.77
CA GLN A 195 -7.83 4.71 -2.19
C GLN A 195 -6.59 5.12 -3.00
N ARG A 196 -6.30 4.35 -4.06
CA ARG A 196 -5.27 4.69 -5.05
C ARG A 196 -5.86 5.58 -6.14
N LYS A 197 -5.28 6.76 -6.36
CA LYS A 197 -5.60 7.62 -7.50
C LYS A 197 -4.32 7.87 -8.32
N GLY A 198 -4.13 7.12 -9.38
CA GLY A 198 -2.85 7.04 -10.07
C GLY A 198 -1.77 6.49 -9.13
N LYS A 199 -0.69 7.22 -8.92
CA LYS A 199 0.38 6.87 -7.97
C LYS A 199 0.10 7.35 -6.53
N GLN A 200 -0.94 8.13 -6.30
CA GLN A 200 -1.22 8.76 -5.01
C GLN A 200 -2.08 7.86 -4.11
N MET A 201 -1.76 7.89 -2.82
CA MET A 201 -2.52 7.26 -1.73
C MET A 201 -3.37 8.32 -1.05
N ILE A 202 -4.69 8.26 -1.23
CA ILE A 202 -5.63 9.28 -0.74
C ILE A 202 -6.50 8.66 0.34
N PRO A 203 -6.58 9.23 1.56
CA PRO A 203 -7.53 8.76 2.55
C PRO A 203 -8.97 8.98 2.07
N THR A 204 -9.84 8.02 2.33
CA THR A 204 -11.28 8.14 2.09
C THR A 204 -11.96 8.90 3.23
N GLU A 205 -13.20 9.31 3.04
CA GLU A 205 -14.01 9.92 4.13
C GLU A 205 -14.12 8.97 5.31
N ASP A 206 -14.34 7.66 5.05
CA ASP A 206 -14.38 6.62 6.09
C ASP A 206 -13.05 6.50 6.83
N GLY A 207 -11.92 6.59 6.11
CA GLY A 207 -10.59 6.58 6.71
C GLY A 207 -10.35 7.78 7.61
N VAL A 208 -10.74 8.98 7.18
CA VAL A 208 -10.64 10.20 7.98
C VAL A 208 -11.56 10.13 9.21
N ALA A 209 -12.79 9.65 9.04
CA ALA A 209 -13.74 9.48 10.15
C ALA A 209 -13.22 8.45 11.18
N ALA A 210 -12.66 7.34 10.72
CA ALA A 210 -12.06 6.33 11.60
C ALA A 210 -10.95 6.93 12.46
N ILE A 211 -10.01 7.67 11.85
CA ILE A 211 -8.89 8.29 12.58
C ILE A 211 -9.36 9.36 13.55
N ARG A 212 -10.39 10.14 13.23
CA ARG A 212 -10.94 11.15 14.16
C ARG A 212 -11.47 10.55 15.45
N ASN A 213 -12.05 9.35 15.38
CA ASN A 213 -12.63 8.65 16.52
C ASN A 213 -11.62 7.82 17.33
N ILE A 214 -10.39 7.68 16.88
CA ILE A 214 -9.34 6.97 17.61
C ILE A 214 -8.68 7.95 18.59
N PRO A 215 -8.43 7.56 19.86
CA PRO A 215 -7.66 8.36 20.83
C PRO A 215 -6.27 8.73 20.31
N ASP A 216 -5.76 9.90 20.70
CA ASP A 216 -4.50 10.43 20.16
C ASP A 216 -3.28 9.57 20.49
N TYR A 217 -3.25 8.91 21.64
CA TYR A 217 -2.15 7.99 22.00
C TYR A 217 -2.05 6.78 21.06
N LEU A 218 -3.16 6.34 20.42
CA LEU A 218 -3.15 5.28 19.41
C LEU A 218 -2.72 5.76 18.02
N LYS A 219 -2.68 7.07 17.79
CA LYS A 219 -2.22 7.67 16.54
C LYS A 219 -0.72 7.92 16.53
N SER A 220 -0.07 7.80 17.70
CA SER A 220 1.35 8.07 17.85
C SER A 220 2.21 6.90 17.38
N ALA A 221 3.23 7.20 16.57
CA ALA A 221 4.25 6.24 16.22
C ALA A 221 5.14 5.85 17.40
N SER A 222 5.25 6.74 18.42
CA SER A 222 6.04 6.49 19.64
C SER A 222 5.55 5.29 20.41
N MET A 223 4.22 5.13 20.55
CA MET A 223 3.66 3.97 21.26
C MET A 223 4.09 2.63 20.63
N THR A 224 4.05 2.53 19.30
CA THR A 224 4.50 1.31 18.62
C THR A 224 5.97 1.04 18.88
N ALA A 225 6.78 2.06 18.89
CA ALA A 225 8.20 1.94 19.10
C ALA A 225 8.57 1.68 20.58
N GLU A 226 7.81 2.21 21.55
CA GLU A 226 7.94 1.85 22.96
C GLU A 226 7.71 0.33 23.16
N TRP A 227 6.69 -0.21 22.53
CA TRP A 227 6.42 -1.65 22.58
C TRP A 227 7.51 -2.50 21.92
N GLU A 228 8.02 -2.07 20.78
CA GLU A 228 9.16 -2.76 20.14
C GLU A 228 10.41 -2.72 21.03
N ASN A 229 10.66 -1.60 21.74
CA ASN A 229 11.74 -1.51 22.70
C ASN A 229 11.52 -2.44 23.90
N ASP A 230 10.30 -2.53 24.41
CA ASP A 230 9.99 -3.42 25.52
C ASP A 230 10.12 -4.89 25.10
N LEU A 231 9.78 -5.25 23.86
CA LEU A 231 10.04 -6.59 23.31
C LEU A 231 11.55 -6.88 23.25
N LEU A 232 12.38 -5.93 22.83
CA LEU A 232 13.84 -6.08 22.84
C LEU A 232 14.41 -6.21 24.24
N ARG A 233 13.91 -5.42 25.20
CA ARG A 233 14.30 -5.50 26.61
C ARG A 233 13.88 -6.85 27.21
N MET A 234 12.74 -7.38 26.79
CA MET A 234 12.31 -8.72 27.20
C MET A 234 13.21 -9.82 26.62
N GLU A 235 13.65 -9.70 25.36
CA GLU A 235 14.63 -10.61 24.75
C GLU A 235 15.97 -10.59 25.50
N ARG A 236 16.39 -9.43 25.99
CA ARG A 236 17.60 -9.26 26.82
C ARG A 236 17.42 -9.70 28.28
N GLY A 237 16.21 -10.06 28.68
CA GLY A 237 15.89 -10.44 30.05
C GLY A 237 15.79 -9.29 31.05
N GLU A 238 15.70 -8.04 30.57
CA GLU A 238 15.60 -6.82 31.39
C GLU A 238 14.21 -6.63 31.99
N ILE A 239 13.17 -7.07 31.29
CA ILE A 239 11.77 -7.06 31.72
C ILE A 239 11.16 -8.44 31.58
N LYS A 240 10.18 -8.76 32.43
CA LYS A 240 9.48 -10.05 32.39
C LYS A 240 8.32 -10.02 31.42
N PRO A 241 8.01 -11.15 30.74
CA PRO A 241 6.83 -11.25 29.88
C PRO A 241 5.52 -10.85 30.55
N HIS A 242 5.41 -11.13 31.86
CA HIS A 242 4.23 -10.78 32.66
C HIS A 242 4.02 -9.26 32.74
N ASP A 243 5.09 -8.49 32.97
CA ASP A 243 5.03 -7.05 33.13
C ASP A 243 4.65 -6.37 31.80
N PHE A 244 5.20 -6.87 30.70
CA PHE A 244 4.80 -6.45 29.35
C PHE A 244 3.30 -6.70 29.09
N MET A 245 2.81 -7.89 29.41
CA MET A 245 1.39 -8.23 29.24
C MET A 245 0.48 -7.40 30.15
N GLN A 246 0.90 -7.05 31.37
CA GLN A 246 0.15 -6.11 32.22
C GLN A 246 0.04 -4.72 31.58
N GLY A 247 1.11 -4.23 30.95
CA GLY A 247 1.08 -2.97 30.20
C GLY A 247 0.04 -3.00 29.08
N ILE A 248 -0.03 -4.11 28.30
CA ILE A 248 -1.03 -4.30 27.25
C ILE A 248 -2.45 -4.32 27.84
N HIS A 249 -2.69 -5.05 28.92
CA HIS A 249 -4.00 -5.09 29.58
C HIS A 249 -4.44 -3.71 30.06
N GLY A 250 -3.53 -2.96 30.70
CA GLY A 250 -3.82 -1.58 31.13
C GLY A 250 -4.17 -0.65 29.97
N LEU A 251 -3.49 -0.78 28.84
CA LEU A 251 -3.85 -0.03 27.62
C LEU A 251 -5.22 -0.42 27.08
N LEU A 252 -5.56 -1.71 27.04
CA LEU A 252 -6.87 -2.18 26.60
C LEU A 252 -8.00 -1.68 27.49
N ASP A 253 -7.80 -1.70 28.82
CA ASP A 253 -8.76 -1.17 29.79
C ASP A 253 -8.98 0.34 29.58
N LYS A 254 -7.91 1.09 29.36
CA LYS A 254 -7.98 2.51 29.03
C LYS A 254 -8.73 2.73 27.73
N MET A 255 -8.42 1.97 26.67
CA MET A 255 -9.12 2.06 25.38
C MET A 255 -10.62 1.81 25.52
N LEU A 256 -11.00 0.79 26.30
CA LEU A 256 -12.40 0.46 26.53
C LEU A 256 -13.11 1.57 27.32
N ALA A 257 -12.44 2.19 28.29
CA ALA A 257 -12.99 3.32 29.03
C ALA A 257 -13.19 4.54 28.14
N ASP A 258 -12.19 4.88 27.31
CA ASP A 258 -12.26 6.02 26.40
C ASP A 258 -13.34 5.82 25.32
N LEU A 259 -13.44 4.61 24.74
CA LEU A 259 -14.45 4.28 23.73
C LEU A 259 -15.89 4.35 24.28
N ARG A 260 -16.10 4.04 25.56
CA ARG A 260 -17.44 4.19 26.21
C ARG A 260 -17.85 5.64 26.36
N GLN A 261 -16.91 6.58 26.39
CA GLN A 261 -17.16 8.01 26.51
C GLN A 261 -17.42 8.69 25.15
N ILE A 262 -17.03 8.03 24.03
CA ILE A 262 -17.32 8.54 22.69
C ILE A 262 -18.83 8.43 22.49
N PRO A 263 -19.56 9.56 22.27
CA PRO A 263 -20.97 9.51 21.93
C PRO A 263 -21.13 8.56 20.75
N THR A 264 -22.11 7.69 20.80
CA THR A 264 -22.44 6.80 19.67
C THR A 264 -22.87 7.70 18.52
N VAL A 265 -21.92 8.25 17.80
CA VAL A 265 -22.18 8.87 16.50
C VAL A 265 -22.70 7.71 15.68
N ALA A 266 -23.98 7.79 15.30
CA ALA A 266 -24.59 6.81 14.41
C ALA A 266 -23.57 6.53 13.31
N ALA A 267 -23.14 5.27 13.22
CA ALA A 267 -22.10 4.87 12.28
C ALA A 267 -22.47 5.47 10.93
N ALA A 268 -21.65 6.41 10.45
CA ALA A 268 -21.91 7.04 9.17
C ALA A 268 -22.16 5.90 8.17
N PRO A 269 -23.26 5.94 7.43
CA PRO A 269 -23.55 4.87 6.50
C PRO A 269 -22.31 4.70 5.63
N HIS A 270 -21.80 3.46 5.47
CA HIS A 270 -20.63 3.15 4.65
C HIS A 270 -20.88 3.63 3.22
N HIS A 271 -20.56 4.90 2.95
CA HIS A 271 -20.99 5.65 1.76
C HIS A 271 -20.28 5.27 0.45
N ASN A 272 -19.52 4.19 0.40
CA ASN A 272 -18.85 3.80 -0.86
C ASN A 272 -19.20 2.39 -1.38
N LYS A 273 -20.22 1.75 -0.84
CA LYS A 273 -20.75 0.57 -1.53
C LYS A 273 -21.77 1.03 -2.56
N VAL A 274 -21.40 0.94 -3.84
CA VAL A 274 -22.34 1.20 -4.93
C VAL A 274 -23.60 0.35 -4.72
N SER A 275 -24.73 1.03 -4.51
CA SER A 275 -26.02 0.34 -4.33
C SER A 275 -26.35 -0.41 -5.61
N VAL A 276 -26.76 -1.67 -5.48
CA VAL A 276 -27.24 -2.51 -6.58
C VAL A 276 -28.76 -2.44 -6.76
N GLY A 277 -29.46 -1.81 -5.82
CA GLY A 277 -30.92 -1.63 -5.85
C GLY A 277 -31.47 -1.35 -4.45
N SER A 278 -32.80 -1.22 -4.35
CA SER A 278 -33.51 -1.04 -3.08
C SER A 278 -33.92 -2.38 -2.48
N CYS A 279 -33.87 -2.48 -1.17
CA CYS A 279 -34.31 -3.65 -0.44
C CYS A 279 -35.85 -3.83 -0.55
N PRO A 280 -36.35 -4.98 -0.98
CA PRO A 280 -37.79 -5.20 -1.11
C PRO A 280 -38.52 -5.32 0.23
N VAL A 281 -37.79 -5.40 1.35
CA VAL A 281 -38.37 -5.51 2.70
C VAL A 281 -38.50 -4.15 3.39
N CYS A 282 -37.43 -3.32 3.35
CA CYS A 282 -37.38 -2.07 4.11
C CYS A 282 -37.08 -0.82 3.26
N GLY A 283 -36.89 -0.97 1.93
CA GLY A 283 -36.60 0.14 1.02
C GLY A 283 -35.17 0.66 1.05
N ASN A 284 -34.35 0.30 2.05
CA ASN A 284 -32.96 0.74 2.18
C ASN A 284 -32.06 0.21 1.04
N PRO A 285 -30.94 0.88 0.73
CA PRO A 285 -30.03 0.42 -0.32
C PRO A 285 -29.51 -1.00 -0.06
N VAL A 286 -29.38 -1.80 -1.12
CA VAL A 286 -28.72 -3.10 -1.09
C VAL A 286 -27.32 -2.94 -1.68
N HIS A 287 -26.32 -3.46 -0.98
CA HIS A 287 -24.91 -3.37 -1.35
C HIS A 287 -24.30 -4.73 -1.63
N GLU A 288 -23.33 -4.75 -2.52
CA GLU A 288 -22.54 -5.95 -2.79
C GLU A 288 -21.51 -6.18 -1.68
N SER A 289 -21.48 -7.41 -1.15
CA SER A 289 -20.44 -7.92 -0.26
C SER A 289 -19.69 -9.08 -0.91
N LYS A 290 -18.68 -9.62 -0.22
CA LYS A 290 -17.91 -10.77 -0.73
C LYS A 290 -18.80 -11.99 -1.01
N LEU A 291 -19.74 -12.28 -0.13
CA LEU A 291 -20.56 -13.51 -0.17
C LEU A 291 -22.03 -13.27 -0.58
N SER A 292 -22.52 -12.04 -0.55
CA SER A 292 -23.93 -11.73 -0.76
C SER A 292 -24.16 -10.29 -1.23
N PHE A 293 -25.39 -10.01 -1.68
CA PHE A 293 -25.90 -8.66 -1.80
C PHE A 293 -26.85 -8.44 -0.61
N CYS A 294 -26.49 -7.57 0.33
CA CYS A 294 -27.20 -7.41 1.61
C CYS A 294 -27.73 -5.99 1.79
N CYS A 295 -28.81 -5.89 2.55
CA CYS A 295 -29.40 -4.60 2.92
C CYS A 295 -28.40 -3.77 3.75
N ALA A 296 -28.40 -2.45 3.56
CA ALA A 296 -27.60 -1.51 4.34
C ALA A 296 -28.03 -1.47 5.81
N ASP A 297 -29.31 -1.70 6.07
CA ASP A 297 -29.86 -1.77 7.40
C ASP A 297 -29.52 -3.13 8.05
N ARG A 298 -28.74 -3.10 9.13
CA ARG A 298 -28.31 -4.29 9.87
C ARG A 298 -29.45 -5.00 10.59
N SER A 299 -30.55 -4.31 10.88
CA SER A 299 -31.74 -4.90 11.48
C SER A 299 -32.58 -5.68 10.46
N CYS A 300 -32.39 -5.39 9.16
CA CYS A 300 -33.05 -6.07 8.06
C CYS A 300 -32.33 -7.36 7.70
N LYS A 301 -33.04 -8.49 7.75
CA LYS A 301 -32.50 -9.81 7.45
C LYS A 301 -32.39 -10.15 5.96
N PHE A 302 -32.75 -9.20 5.07
CA PHE A 302 -32.74 -9.42 3.62
C PHE A 302 -31.32 -9.50 3.07
N ALA A 303 -31.02 -10.62 2.40
CA ALA A 303 -29.79 -10.84 1.65
C ALA A 303 -30.00 -11.79 0.47
N LEU A 304 -29.32 -11.50 -0.65
CA LEU A 304 -29.21 -12.39 -1.79
C LEU A 304 -27.82 -13.03 -1.75
N TRP A 305 -27.75 -14.31 -1.43
CA TRP A 305 -26.49 -15.04 -1.34
C TRP A 305 -25.99 -15.40 -2.73
N LYS A 306 -24.70 -15.10 -3.00
CA LYS A 306 -24.06 -15.42 -4.29
C LYS A 306 -24.03 -16.93 -4.55
N GLU A 307 -23.80 -17.71 -3.51
CA GLU A 307 -23.84 -19.17 -3.51
C GLU A 307 -24.99 -19.66 -2.64
N SER A 308 -26.23 -19.57 -3.14
CA SER A 308 -27.35 -20.18 -2.48
C SER A 308 -27.45 -21.67 -2.84
N ARG A 309 -27.92 -22.53 -1.90
CA ARG A 309 -28.13 -23.97 -2.13
C ARG A 309 -29.00 -24.24 -3.36
N TYR A 310 -29.97 -23.37 -3.61
CA TYR A 310 -30.86 -23.45 -4.77
C TYR A 310 -30.10 -23.28 -6.09
N LEU A 311 -29.25 -22.27 -6.20
CA LEU A 311 -28.45 -21.98 -7.40
C LEU A 311 -27.29 -22.97 -7.55
N ALA A 312 -26.67 -23.40 -6.45
CA ALA A 312 -25.59 -24.38 -6.47
C ALA A 312 -26.03 -25.73 -7.08
N ASN A 313 -27.27 -26.15 -6.84
CA ASN A 313 -27.84 -27.36 -7.46
C ASN A 313 -27.91 -27.25 -8.98
N MET A 314 -27.84 -26.06 -9.53
CA MET A 314 -27.87 -25.78 -10.98
C MET A 314 -26.52 -25.27 -11.48
N ARG A 315 -25.45 -25.45 -10.72
CA ARG A 315 -24.08 -25.00 -11.00
C ARG A 315 -24.03 -23.50 -11.37
N LYS A 316 -24.84 -22.68 -10.67
CA LYS A 316 -24.94 -21.24 -10.95
C LYS A 316 -24.66 -20.42 -9.68
N THR A 317 -23.97 -19.30 -9.86
CA THR A 317 -23.75 -18.29 -8.82
C THR A 317 -24.50 -17.02 -9.21
N LEU A 318 -24.95 -16.24 -8.22
CA LEU A 318 -25.64 -14.99 -8.43
C LEU A 318 -24.62 -13.88 -8.71
N ASP A 319 -24.63 -13.35 -9.93
CA ASP A 319 -23.82 -12.20 -10.31
C ASP A 319 -24.53 -10.86 -10.02
N LYS A 320 -23.80 -9.76 -10.18
CA LYS A 320 -24.32 -8.41 -9.95
C LYS A 320 -25.49 -8.05 -10.87
N LYS A 321 -25.46 -8.48 -12.14
CA LYS A 321 -26.50 -8.20 -13.12
C LYS A 321 -27.80 -8.92 -12.73
N MET A 322 -27.70 -10.18 -12.39
CA MET A 322 -28.83 -10.95 -11.89
C MET A 322 -29.43 -10.34 -10.63
N ALA A 323 -28.59 -9.92 -9.66
CA ALA A 323 -29.04 -9.27 -8.45
C ALA A 323 -29.80 -7.96 -8.74
N VAL A 324 -29.29 -7.11 -9.63
CA VAL A 324 -29.99 -5.87 -10.06
C VAL A 324 -31.34 -6.17 -10.70
N ASP A 325 -31.41 -7.16 -11.59
CA ASP A 325 -32.69 -7.53 -12.24
C ASP A 325 -33.68 -8.11 -11.24
N LEU A 326 -33.25 -8.95 -10.32
CA LEU A 326 -34.09 -9.50 -9.24
C LEU A 326 -34.63 -8.43 -8.31
N LEU A 327 -33.79 -7.46 -7.92
CA LEU A 327 -34.22 -6.35 -7.07
C LEU A 327 -35.18 -5.39 -7.78
N LYS A 328 -35.01 -5.16 -9.10
CA LYS A 328 -35.85 -4.22 -9.85
C LYS A 328 -37.14 -4.85 -10.39
N LYS A 329 -37.07 -6.09 -10.87
CA LYS A 329 -38.14 -6.74 -11.64
C LYS A 329 -38.70 -7.98 -10.96
N GLY A 330 -38.10 -8.44 -9.87
CA GLY A 330 -38.42 -9.71 -9.22
C GLY A 330 -38.00 -10.95 -10.03
N ARG A 331 -37.44 -10.78 -11.25
CA ARG A 331 -37.06 -11.87 -12.15
C ARG A 331 -35.84 -11.51 -12.99
N THR A 332 -35.08 -12.54 -13.42
CA THR A 332 -33.98 -12.42 -14.38
C THR A 332 -33.92 -13.64 -15.29
N HIS A 333 -33.63 -13.44 -16.58
CA HIS A 333 -33.50 -14.53 -17.54
C HIS A 333 -32.07 -15.08 -17.54
N VAL A 334 -31.93 -16.39 -17.34
CA VAL A 334 -30.64 -17.09 -17.30
C VAL A 334 -30.63 -18.21 -18.34
N LYS A 335 -29.62 -18.19 -19.22
CA LYS A 335 -29.54 -19.11 -20.38
C LYS A 335 -28.77 -20.40 -20.11
N ASP A 336 -28.02 -20.45 -19.02
CA ASP A 336 -27.00 -21.45 -18.75
C ASP A 336 -27.15 -22.14 -17.39
N PHE A 337 -28.37 -22.38 -16.94
CA PHE A 337 -28.61 -23.30 -15.84
C PHE A 337 -28.25 -24.70 -16.26
N TYR A 338 -27.69 -25.49 -15.33
CA TYR A 338 -27.32 -26.87 -15.59
C TYR A 338 -28.23 -27.84 -14.85
N SER A 339 -28.79 -28.80 -15.60
CA SER A 339 -29.61 -29.90 -15.03
C SER A 339 -28.74 -31.12 -14.80
N VAL A 340 -28.47 -31.46 -13.54
CA VAL A 340 -27.72 -32.68 -13.16
C VAL A 340 -28.44 -33.96 -13.61
N LYS A 341 -29.80 -33.96 -13.61
CA LYS A 341 -30.58 -35.13 -14.01
C LYS A 341 -30.55 -35.42 -15.52
N LYS A 342 -30.43 -34.36 -16.36
CA LYS A 342 -30.49 -34.47 -17.82
C LYS A 342 -29.12 -34.23 -18.48
N ASP A 343 -28.10 -33.94 -17.71
CA ASP A 343 -26.75 -33.62 -18.18
C ASP A 343 -26.73 -32.59 -19.31
N LYS A 344 -27.54 -31.55 -19.18
CA LYS A 344 -27.71 -30.49 -20.21
C LYS A 344 -27.92 -29.11 -19.59
N THR A 345 -27.48 -28.09 -20.30
CA THR A 345 -27.82 -26.71 -19.99
C THR A 345 -29.24 -26.38 -20.48
N PHE A 346 -29.92 -25.49 -19.75
CA PHE A 346 -31.24 -25.01 -20.10
C PHE A 346 -31.39 -23.53 -19.73
N ALA A 347 -32.32 -22.85 -20.40
CA ALA A 347 -32.69 -21.49 -20.11
C ALA A 347 -34.02 -21.43 -19.33
N ALA A 348 -34.07 -20.55 -18.33
CA ALA A 348 -35.28 -20.30 -17.57
C ALA A 348 -35.23 -18.90 -16.93
N ASP A 349 -36.36 -18.39 -16.53
CA ASP A 349 -36.44 -17.18 -15.71
C ASP A 349 -36.32 -17.55 -14.24
N LEU A 350 -35.32 -16.98 -13.56
CA LEU A 350 -35.17 -17.05 -12.12
C LEU A 350 -36.10 -15.98 -11.52
N VAL A 351 -37.08 -16.41 -10.75
CA VAL A 351 -38.04 -15.53 -10.07
C VAL A 351 -37.70 -15.52 -8.59
N MET A 352 -37.68 -14.31 -8.01
CA MET A 352 -37.47 -14.06 -6.59
C MET A 352 -38.78 -13.66 -5.92
N ARG A 353 -39.09 -14.29 -4.80
CA ARG A 353 -40.14 -13.87 -3.87
C ARG A 353 -39.52 -13.61 -2.51
N VAL A 354 -40.15 -12.73 -1.74
CA VAL A 354 -39.70 -12.44 -0.38
C VAL A 354 -40.68 -13.08 0.60
N GLU A 355 -40.20 -14.00 1.40
CA GLU A 355 -40.98 -14.68 2.44
C GLU A 355 -40.23 -14.52 3.77
N GLU A 356 -40.93 -14.07 4.79
CA GLU A 356 -40.34 -13.80 6.14
C GLU A 356 -39.05 -12.96 6.12
N GLY A 357 -38.96 -11.99 5.19
CA GLY A 357 -37.79 -11.13 5.04
C GLY A 357 -36.59 -11.78 4.34
N ARG A 358 -36.75 -12.98 3.77
CA ARG A 358 -35.70 -13.71 3.04
C ARG A 358 -36.07 -13.90 1.58
N ALA A 359 -35.08 -13.95 0.71
CA ALA A 359 -35.27 -14.23 -0.71
C ALA A 359 -35.46 -15.73 -0.95
N GLN A 360 -36.56 -16.11 -1.59
CA GLN A 360 -36.85 -17.44 -2.10
C GLN A 360 -36.80 -17.42 -3.63
N TYR A 361 -36.30 -18.50 -4.23
CA TYR A 361 -36.14 -18.61 -5.67
C TYR A 361 -37.02 -19.69 -6.25
N SER A 362 -37.60 -19.42 -7.42
CA SER A 362 -38.30 -20.40 -8.26
C SER A 362 -37.89 -20.23 -9.72
N LEU A 363 -38.11 -21.27 -10.54
CA LEU A 363 -37.87 -21.21 -11.98
C LEU A 363 -39.21 -21.13 -12.70
N GLU A 364 -39.31 -20.19 -13.66
CA GLU A 364 -40.40 -20.12 -14.64
C GLU A 364 -39.83 -20.39 -16.03
N PHE A 365 -40.48 -21.26 -16.76
CA PHE A 365 -40.10 -21.55 -18.14
C PHE A 365 -40.93 -20.67 -19.10
N PRO A 366 -40.31 -20.07 -20.14
CA PRO A 366 -41.07 -19.31 -21.13
C PRO A 366 -42.12 -20.19 -21.77
N LYS A 367 -43.36 -19.71 -21.79
CA LYS A 367 -44.46 -20.40 -22.53
C LYS A 367 -44.06 -20.48 -23.99
N THR A 368 -43.86 -21.68 -24.48
CA THR A 368 -43.64 -21.93 -25.90
C THR A 368 -44.90 -21.55 -26.67
N THR A 369 -44.91 -20.40 -27.34
CA THR A 369 -45.96 -20.10 -28.32
C THR A 369 -45.78 -21.09 -29.46
N MET A 370 -46.63 -22.11 -29.54
CA MET A 370 -46.78 -22.97 -30.72
C MET A 370 -47.16 -22.01 -31.87
N LYS A 371 -46.23 -21.80 -32.81
CA LYS A 371 -46.59 -21.26 -34.11
C LYS A 371 -47.38 -22.36 -34.79
N THR A 372 -48.68 -22.23 -34.82
CA THR A 372 -49.56 -22.94 -35.77
C THR A 372 -49.09 -22.59 -37.18
N LYS A 373 -48.50 -23.55 -37.89
CA LYS A 373 -48.33 -23.48 -39.32
C LYS A 373 -49.72 -23.62 -39.94
N THR A 374 -50.22 -22.57 -40.54
CA THR A 374 -51.21 -22.60 -41.57
C THR A 374 -50.51 -22.72 -42.93
#